data_1fa5af48a021dfb2dedd38cb31a5ee74
#
_entry.id   1fa5af48a021dfb2dedd38cb31a5ee74
#
_cell.length_a   1.000
_cell.length_b   1.000
_cell.length_c   1.000
_cell.angle_alpha   90.00
_cell.angle_beta   90.00
_cell.angle_gamma   90.00
#
_symmetry.space_group_name_H-M   'P 1'
#
loop_
_entity.id
_entity.type
_entity.pdbx_description
1 polymer ?
#
loop_
_entity_poly.entity_id
_entity_poly.type
_entity_poly.pdbx_seq_one_letter_code
_entity_poly.pdbx_strand_id
1 'polypeptide(L)'
;MTGVQTCALPISVKSGESAHIEEEFGDLLFSCVNTARHLGLDSEQALTKASEKFIKRFAETEKLVKLSGADMKALSIDELDVFWRQAKQNI
;
A
#
# COMPACT_ATOMS: atom_id res chain seq x y z
N MET A 1 -3.72 14.42 -12.80
CA MET A 1 -2.89 13.45 -13.41
C MET A 1 -3.05 12.04 -12.90
N THR A 2 -2.74 11.84 -11.66
CA THR A 2 -2.88 10.52 -11.05
C THR A 2 -4.32 10.05 -11.02
N GLY A 3 -5.30 10.96 -10.92
CA GLY A 3 -6.70 10.59 -10.91
C GLY A 3 -7.15 9.85 -12.15
N VAL A 4 -6.57 10.17 -13.30
CA VAL A 4 -6.92 9.52 -14.57
C VAL A 4 -6.48 8.05 -14.53
N GLN A 5 -5.26 7.80 -14.04
CA GLN A 5 -4.73 6.45 -13.92
C GLN A 5 -5.56 5.64 -12.93
N THR A 6 -5.90 6.25 -11.82
CA THR A 6 -6.70 5.58 -10.78
C THR A 6 -8.08 5.20 -11.31
N CYS A 7 -8.68 6.02 -12.18
CA CYS A 7 -9.99 5.71 -12.74
C CYS A 7 -9.92 4.57 -13.75
N ALA A 8 -8.82 4.42 -14.47
CA ALA A 8 -8.68 3.37 -15.48
C ALA A 8 -8.65 1.98 -14.84
N LEU A 9 -7.97 1.82 -13.72
CA LEU A 9 -7.87 0.53 -13.03
C LEU A 9 -9.22 -0.05 -12.63
N PRO A 10 -10.13 0.71 -11.97
CA PRO A 10 -11.45 0.18 -11.64
C PRO A 10 -12.26 -0.28 -12.84
N ILE A 11 -12.13 0.40 -13.97
CA ILE A 11 -12.84 0.02 -15.19
C ILE A 11 -12.30 -1.31 -15.71
N SER A 12 -10.97 -1.47 -15.72
CA SER A 12 -10.33 -2.71 -16.16
C SER A 12 -10.71 -3.90 -15.29
N VAL A 13 -10.74 -3.69 -13.97
CA VAL A 13 -11.15 -4.74 -13.03
C VAL A 13 -12.57 -5.15 -13.30
N LYS A 14 -13.46 -4.21 -13.58
CA LYS A 14 -14.86 -4.50 -13.89
C LYS A 14 -15.01 -5.31 -15.15
N SER A 15 -14.18 -5.07 -16.16
CA SER A 15 -14.26 -5.79 -17.43
C SER A 15 -13.81 -7.25 -17.30
N GLY A 16 -13.02 -7.56 -16.26
CA GLY A 16 -12.52 -8.90 -16.02
C GLY A 16 -11.42 -9.35 -16.97
N GLU A 17 -10.87 -8.47 -17.75
CA GLU A 17 -9.79 -8.77 -18.68
C GLU A 17 -8.43 -8.66 -17.98
N SER A 18 -7.88 -9.80 -17.54
CA SER A 18 -6.63 -9.79 -16.77
C SER A 18 -5.45 -9.20 -17.54
N ALA A 19 -5.35 -9.46 -18.84
CA ALA A 19 -4.26 -8.89 -19.64
C ALA A 19 -4.36 -7.37 -19.69
N HIS A 20 -5.58 -6.85 -19.80
CA HIS A 20 -5.83 -5.41 -19.82
C HIS A 20 -5.53 -4.79 -18.45
N ILE A 21 -5.91 -5.47 -17.39
CA ILE A 21 -5.63 -5.02 -16.02
C ILE A 21 -4.13 -4.94 -15.79
N GLU A 22 -3.38 -5.94 -16.23
CA GLU A 22 -1.93 -5.97 -16.08
C GLU A 22 -1.29 -4.81 -16.83
N GLU A 23 -1.76 -4.54 -18.05
CA GLU A 23 -1.25 -3.43 -18.86
C GLU A 23 -1.50 -2.10 -18.18
N GLU A 24 -2.72 -1.89 -17.70
CA GLU A 24 -3.09 -0.65 -16.99
C GLU A 24 -2.25 -0.46 -15.73
N PHE A 25 -2.02 -1.55 -15.01
CA PHE A 25 -1.21 -1.48 -13.80
C PHE A 25 0.23 -1.13 -14.13
N GLY A 26 0.77 -1.73 -15.19
CA GLY A 26 2.11 -1.40 -15.68
C GLY A 26 2.24 0.08 -16.06
N ASP A 27 1.23 0.62 -16.72
CA ASP A 27 1.21 2.03 -17.08
C ASP A 27 1.19 2.93 -15.86
N LEU A 28 0.46 2.52 -14.83
CA LEU A 28 0.42 3.26 -13.57
C LEU A 28 1.80 3.29 -12.90
N LEU A 29 2.46 2.14 -12.83
CA LEU A 29 3.80 2.05 -12.28
C LEU A 29 4.79 2.91 -13.06
N PHE A 30 4.69 2.88 -14.38
CA PHE A 30 5.54 3.68 -15.25
C PHE A 30 5.33 5.18 -14.99
N SER A 31 4.07 5.59 -14.82
CA SER A 31 3.75 6.98 -14.50
C SER A 31 4.36 7.41 -13.18
N CYS A 32 4.33 6.52 -12.18
CA CYS A 32 4.93 6.82 -10.87
C CYS A 32 6.45 7.02 -11.01
N VAL A 33 7.11 6.16 -11.75
CA VAL A 33 8.55 6.27 -11.96
C VAL A 33 8.89 7.56 -12.72
N ASN A 34 8.10 7.88 -13.72
CA ASN A 34 8.31 9.10 -14.51
C ASN A 34 8.11 10.36 -13.65
N THR A 35 7.12 10.35 -12.79
CA THR A 35 6.88 11.46 -11.86
C THR A 35 8.07 11.63 -10.92
N ALA A 36 8.57 10.53 -10.37
CA ALA A 36 9.75 10.57 -9.50
C ALA A 36 10.95 11.19 -10.22
N ARG A 37 11.13 10.82 -11.48
CA ARG A 37 12.22 11.36 -12.29
C ARG A 37 12.13 12.87 -12.42
N HIS A 38 10.93 13.39 -12.69
CA HIS A 38 10.71 14.83 -12.80
C HIS A 38 10.95 15.56 -11.49
N LEU A 39 10.73 14.89 -10.37
CA LEU A 39 10.95 15.47 -9.05
C LEU A 39 12.37 15.28 -8.53
N GLY A 40 13.23 14.62 -9.31
CA GLY A 40 14.60 14.34 -8.89
C GLY A 40 14.70 13.26 -7.83
N LEU A 41 13.73 12.35 -7.78
CA LEU A 41 13.70 11.28 -6.78
C LEU A 41 14.15 9.96 -7.41
N ASP A 42 14.73 9.10 -6.56
CA ASP A 42 15.06 7.73 -6.91
C ASP A 42 13.89 6.84 -6.51
N SER A 43 13.17 6.30 -7.50
CA SER A 43 11.96 5.49 -7.28
C SER A 43 12.26 4.24 -6.46
N GLU A 44 13.38 3.61 -6.72
CA GLU A 44 13.75 2.38 -6.02
C GLU A 44 14.01 2.64 -4.55
N GLN A 45 14.75 3.69 -4.25
CA GLN A 45 15.00 4.10 -2.86
C GLN A 45 13.73 4.50 -2.15
N ALA A 46 12.85 5.23 -2.83
CA ALA A 46 11.59 5.65 -2.25
C ALA A 46 10.74 4.44 -1.88
N LEU A 47 10.69 3.44 -2.76
CA LEU A 47 9.93 2.22 -2.50
C LEU A 47 10.56 1.41 -1.37
N THR A 48 11.88 1.32 -1.34
CA THR A 48 12.60 0.61 -0.27
C THR A 48 12.27 1.22 1.09
N LYS A 49 12.32 2.54 1.19
CA LYS A 49 11.99 3.24 2.44
C LYS A 49 10.55 3.02 2.86
N ALA A 50 9.64 3.02 1.89
CA ALA A 50 8.23 2.77 2.17
C ALA A 50 8.02 1.34 2.68
N SER A 51 8.72 0.38 2.09
CA SER A 51 8.65 -1.03 2.51
C SER A 51 9.20 -1.21 3.91
N GLU A 52 10.31 -0.58 4.24
CA GLU A 52 10.90 -0.63 5.56
C GLU A 52 9.97 -0.04 6.61
N LYS A 53 9.35 1.08 6.28
CA LYS A 53 8.38 1.72 7.17
C LYS A 53 7.18 0.82 7.41
N PHE A 54 6.71 0.15 6.37
CA PHE A 54 5.61 -0.81 6.50
C PHE A 54 5.98 -1.97 7.43
N ILE A 55 7.18 -2.52 7.26
CA ILE A 55 7.64 -3.65 8.08
C ILE A 55 7.67 -3.26 9.55
N LYS A 56 8.20 -2.09 9.87
CA LYS A 56 8.25 -1.60 11.26
C LYS A 56 6.86 -1.42 11.84
N ARG A 57 5.97 -0.82 11.06
CA ARG A 57 4.61 -0.57 11.50
C ARG A 57 3.84 -1.87 11.70
N PHE A 58 4.05 -2.84 10.81
CA PHE A 58 3.40 -4.13 10.92
C PHE A 58 3.89 -4.90 12.15
N ALA A 59 5.19 -4.87 12.41
CA ALA A 59 5.75 -5.50 13.61
C ALA A 59 5.18 -4.88 14.89
N GLU A 60 5.04 -3.57 14.93
CA GLU A 60 4.44 -2.89 16.07
C GLU A 60 2.95 -3.24 16.20
N THR A 61 2.25 -3.33 15.09
CA THR A 61 0.85 -3.73 15.07
C THR A 61 0.68 -5.14 15.65
N GLU A 62 1.52 -6.08 15.23
CA GLU A 62 1.50 -7.45 15.76
C GLU A 62 1.74 -7.45 17.26
N LYS A 63 2.68 -6.65 17.71
CA LYS A 63 3.00 -6.54 19.13
C LYS A 63 1.81 -6.02 19.94
N LEU A 64 1.14 -4.99 19.45
CA LEU A 64 -0.01 -4.41 20.12
C LEU A 64 -1.18 -5.39 20.19
N VAL A 65 -1.43 -6.12 19.10
CA VAL A 65 -2.47 -7.14 19.08
C VAL A 65 -2.16 -8.22 20.11
N LYS A 66 -0.93 -8.66 20.18
CA LYS A 66 -0.50 -9.70 21.11
C LYS A 66 -0.66 -9.26 22.55
N LEU A 67 -0.27 -8.01 22.84
CA LEU A 67 -0.39 -7.46 24.19
C LEU A 67 -1.84 -7.31 24.63
N SER A 68 -2.77 -7.11 23.69
CA SER A 68 -4.19 -7.02 23.99
C SER A 68 -4.83 -8.37 24.30
N GLY A 69 -4.11 -9.47 24.01
CA GLY A 69 -4.65 -10.81 24.16
C GLY A 69 -5.49 -11.29 23.00
N ALA A 70 -5.62 -10.48 21.95
CA ALA A 70 -6.42 -10.84 20.79
C ALA A 70 -5.61 -11.70 19.82
N ASP A 71 -6.33 -12.43 18.95
CA ASP A 71 -5.73 -13.21 17.88
C ASP A 71 -5.89 -12.41 16.59
N MET A 72 -4.77 -12.06 15.97
CA MET A 72 -4.76 -11.25 14.76
C MET A 72 -5.66 -11.84 13.67
N LYS A 73 -5.69 -13.16 13.55
CA LYS A 73 -6.50 -13.85 12.53
C LYS A 73 -7.99 -13.73 12.78
N ALA A 74 -8.40 -13.48 14.01
CA ALA A 74 -9.81 -13.38 14.40
C ALA A 74 -10.31 -11.95 14.37
N LEU A 75 -9.43 -10.98 14.18
CA LEU A 75 -9.82 -9.56 14.16
C LEU A 75 -10.44 -9.18 12.82
N SER A 76 -11.46 -8.32 12.88
CA SER A 76 -12.01 -7.72 11.67
C SER A 76 -11.02 -6.68 11.12
N ILE A 77 -11.26 -6.26 9.88
CA ILE A 77 -10.42 -5.22 9.25
C ILE A 77 -10.50 -3.92 10.07
N ASP A 78 -11.68 -3.58 10.56
CA ASP A 78 -11.86 -2.38 11.37
C ASP A 78 -11.09 -2.45 12.69
N GLU A 79 -11.08 -3.61 13.33
CA GLU A 79 -10.34 -3.83 14.55
C GLU A 79 -8.83 -3.77 14.31
N LEU A 80 -8.37 -4.38 13.24
CA LEU A 80 -6.95 -4.31 12.85
C LEU A 80 -6.52 -2.89 12.56
N ASP A 81 -7.40 -2.11 11.95
CA ASP A 81 -7.10 -0.73 11.60
C ASP A 81 -6.85 0.14 12.84
N VAL A 82 -7.54 -0.14 13.93
CA VAL A 82 -7.33 0.56 15.19
C VAL A 82 -5.89 0.33 15.68
N PHE A 83 -5.44 -0.93 15.69
CA PHE A 83 -4.07 -1.26 16.07
C PHE A 83 -3.06 -0.68 15.10
N TRP A 84 -3.38 -0.71 13.82
CA TRP A 84 -2.52 -0.16 12.78
C TRP A 84 -2.27 1.34 12.96
N ARG A 85 -3.32 2.09 13.27
CA ARG A 85 -3.21 3.52 13.53
C ARG A 85 -2.44 3.81 14.82
N GLN A 86 -2.66 2.98 15.84
CA GLN A 86 -1.94 3.12 17.09
C GLN A 86 -0.44 2.83 16.90
N ALA A 87 -0.12 1.82 16.10
CA ALA A 87 1.26 1.49 15.78
C ALA A 87 1.98 2.65 15.11
N LYS A 88 1.28 3.37 14.24
CA LYS A 88 1.86 4.52 13.54
C LYS A 88 2.33 5.60 14.52
N GLN A 89 1.65 5.76 15.64
CA GLN A 89 2.03 6.75 16.65
C GLN A 89 3.21 6.31 17.49
N ASN A 90 3.46 5.01 17.55
CA ASN A 90 4.53 4.43 18.40
C ASN A 90 5.89 4.36 17.71
N ILE A 91 5.92 4.58 16.41
CA ILE A 91 7.17 4.49 15.64
C ILE A 91 7.58 5.79 14.96
#